data_e87acf7fba6e2007d703ed6775989d77
#
_entry.id   e87acf7fba6e2007d703ed6775989d77
#
_cell.length_a   1.000
_cell.length_b   1.000
_cell.length_c   1.000
_cell.angle_alpha   90.00
_cell.angle_beta   90.00
_cell.angle_gamma   90.00
#
_symmetry.space_group_name_H-M   'P 1'
#
loop_
_entity.id
_entity.type
_entity.pdbx_description
1 polymer ?
#
loop_
_entity_poly.entity_id
_entity_poly.type
_entity_poly.pdbx_seq_one_letter_code
_entity_poly.pdbx_strand_id
1 'polypeptide(L)'
;TVDGVSRKVPQPFVVIATQNPKGSAGTQLLPESQLDRFMTCMSMGYPDLQSEMEIAQGKTMTKAEDLQPVLLPEQLWEMQQYVEQIYVHDHVAKYIVQLMEATRKNAYIELGVSPRGTIACVRLAKAWAFLQGRNYVIPDDVTDIFADVAKHRIVLNTKARIGHVTVDATLQEILSDVDKPTTYKRLRG
;
A
#
# COMPACT_ATOMS: atom_id res chain seq x y z
N THR A 1 -3.08 -18.93 -15.36
CA THR A 1 -3.35 -19.62 -16.62
C THR A 1 -2.44 -19.04 -17.68
N VAL A 2 -1.65 -19.85 -18.37
CA VAL A 2 -0.80 -19.47 -19.50
C VAL A 2 -1.22 -20.37 -20.66
N ASP A 3 -1.50 -19.79 -21.83
CA ASP A 3 -1.94 -20.50 -23.03
C ASP A 3 -3.13 -21.46 -22.81
N GLY A 4 -4.11 -21.02 -22.00
CA GLY A 4 -5.30 -21.80 -21.67
C GLY A 4 -5.09 -22.90 -20.62
N VAL A 5 -3.86 -23.12 -20.14
CA VAL A 5 -3.52 -24.14 -19.14
C VAL A 5 -3.34 -23.50 -17.76
N SER A 6 -4.14 -23.93 -16.78
CA SER A 6 -4.00 -23.49 -15.38
C SER A 6 -2.86 -24.25 -14.71
N ARG A 7 -1.87 -23.52 -14.21
CA ARG A 7 -0.73 -24.06 -13.47
C ARG A 7 -0.77 -23.57 -12.03
N LYS A 8 -0.54 -24.46 -11.07
CA LYS A 8 -0.34 -24.06 -9.68
C LYS A 8 0.98 -23.31 -9.55
N VAL A 9 0.96 -22.19 -8.87
CA VAL A 9 2.17 -21.46 -8.48
C VAL A 9 2.61 -21.91 -7.09
N PRO A 10 3.92 -21.92 -6.79
CA PRO A 10 4.42 -22.18 -5.45
C PRO A 10 3.83 -21.18 -4.44
N GLN A 11 3.72 -21.60 -3.19
CA GLN A 11 3.32 -20.74 -2.09
C GLN A 11 4.54 -20.53 -1.16
N PRO A 12 4.71 -19.32 -0.60
CA PRO A 12 3.95 -18.08 -0.88
C PRO A 12 4.26 -17.49 -2.26
N PHE A 13 3.25 -16.90 -2.91
CA PHE A 13 3.41 -16.24 -4.22
C PHE A 13 3.26 -14.73 -4.05
N VAL A 14 4.31 -13.98 -4.38
CA VAL A 14 4.34 -12.52 -4.29
C VAL A 14 4.72 -11.93 -5.64
N VAL A 15 4.03 -10.86 -6.04
CA VAL A 15 4.34 -10.12 -7.27
C VAL A 15 4.87 -8.74 -6.87
N ILE A 16 6.09 -8.44 -7.30
CA ILE A 16 6.71 -7.13 -7.17
C ILE A 16 6.93 -6.60 -8.58
N ALA A 17 6.44 -5.38 -8.85
CA ALA A 17 6.63 -4.72 -10.12
C ALA A 17 7.27 -3.34 -9.89
N THR A 18 8.15 -2.95 -10.81
CA THR A 18 8.74 -1.61 -10.84
C THR A 18 8.23 -0.86 -12.06
N GLN A 19 8.01 0.43 -11.90
CA GLN A 19 7.55 1.32 -12.96
C GLN A 19 8.32 2.63 -12.87
N ASN A 20 8.84 3.12 -14.00
CA ASN A 20 9.43 4.45 -14.06
C ASN A 20 8.34 5.46 -14.44
N PRO A 21 7.90 6.36 -13.52
CA PRO A 21 6.81 7.29 -13.77
C PRO A 21 7.17 8.39 -14.79
N LYS A 22 8.45 8.69 -14.97
CA LYS A 22 8.94 9.69 -15.95
C LYS A 22 9.28 8.96 -17.25
N GLY A 23 8.24 8.57 -18.00
CA GLY A 23 8.28 7.92 -19.28
C GLY A 23 9.63 7.87 -20.00
N SER A 24 10.33 6.76 -19.90
CA SER A 24 11.32 6.42 -20.91
C SER A 24 10.56 6.10 -22.21
N ALA A 25 10.99 6.69 -23.33
CA ALA A 25 10.42 6.42 -24.63
C ALA A 25 10.36 4.89 -24.85
N GLY A 26 9.13 4.34 -24.96
CA GLY A 26 8.92 2.90 -25.18
C GLY A 26 8.35 2.11 -24.00
N THR A 27 8.19 2.67 -22.81
CA THR A 27 7.52 1.98 -21.69
C THR A 27 6.06 2.39 -21.60
N GLN A 28 5.15 1.44 -21.79
CA GLN A 28 3.72 1.65 -21.58
C GLN A 28 3.42 1.54 -20.08
N LEU A 29 2.82 2.60 -19.51
CA LEU A 29 2.35 2.57 -18.13
C LEU A 29 1.26 1.49 -17.97
N LEU A 30 1.24 0.83 -16.82
CA LEU A 30 0.17 -0.11 -16.50
C LEU A 30 -1.16 0.62 -16.46
N PRO A 31 -2.22 0.08 -17.09
CA PRO A 31 -3.57 0.61 -16.97
C PRO A 31 -4.03 0.65 -15.51
N GLU A 32 -4.89 1.62 -15.16
CA GLU A 32 -5.44 1.79 -13.81
C GLU A 32 -6.09 0.51 -13.27
N SER A 33 -6.78 -0.24 -14.13
CA SER A 33 -7.40 -1.52 -13.76
C SER A 33 -6.39 -2.61 -13.38
N GLN A 34 -5.15 -2.52 -13.83
CA GLN A 34 -4.06 -3.41 -13.45
C GLN A 34 -3.36 -2.89 -12.19
N LEU A 35 -3.17 -1.57 -12.07
CA LEU A 35 -2.62 -0.95 -10.87
C LEU A 35 -3.49 -1.22 -9.63
N ASP A 36 -4.81 -1.19 -9.75
CA ASP A 36 -5.75 -1.50 -8.66
C ASP A 36 -5.58 -2.91 -8.08
N ARG A 37 -4.92 -3.83 -8.79
CA ARG A 37 -4.65 -5.19 -8.32
C ARG A 37 -3.45 -5.29 -7.37
N PHE A 38 -2.53 -4.34 -7.43
CA PHE A 38 -1.41 -4.28 -6.49
C PHE A 38 -1.88 -3.79 -5.12
N MET A 39 -1.38 -4.39 -4.05
CA MET A 39 -1.79 -4.05 -2.69
C MET A 39 -1.31 -2.65 -2.32
N THR A 40 -0.06 -2.34 -2.60
CA THR A 40 0.61 -1.09 -2.27
C THR A 40 1.38 -0.54 -3.46
N CYS A 41 1.60 0.77 -3.43
CA CYS A 41 2.52 1.46 -4.32
C CYS A 41 3.41 2.38 -3.47
N MET A 42 4.71 2.17 -3.54
CA MET A 42 5.71 2.93 -2.79
C MET A 42 6.68 3.60 -3.75
N SER A 43 7.28 4.71 -3.32
CA SER A 43 8.39 5.35 -4.01
C SER A 43 9.67 5.08 -3.23
N MET A 44 10.73 4.69 -3.92
CA MET A 44 12.05 4.50 -3.28
C MET A 44 12.83 5.80 -3.13
N GLY A 45 12.41 6.87 -3.85
CA GLY A 45 13.17 8.12 -3.86
C GLY A 45 14.52 7.99 -4.55
N TYR A 46 15.40 8.96 -4.27
CA TYR A 46 16.80 8.94 -4.69
C TYR A 46 17.68 8.45 -3.53
N PRO A 47 18.86 7.87 -3.83
CA PRO A 47 19.82 7.52 -2.79
C PRO A 47 20.31 8.78 -2.05
N ASP A 48 20.80 8.62 -0.83
CA ASP A 48 21.49 9.68 -0.14
C ASP A 48 22.87 9.96 -0.77
N LEU A 49 23.50 11.08 -0.40
CA LEU A 49 24.77 11.50 -0.98
C LEU A 49 25.85 10.42 -0.89
N GLN A 50 25.97 9.73 0.24
CA GLN A 50 26.98 8.72 0.45
C GLN A 50 26.75 7.51 -0.46
N SER A 51 25.53 7.01 -0.52
CA SER A 51 25.12 5.91 -1.40
C SER A 51 25.31 6.26 -2.88
N GLU A 52 24.98 7.50 -3.28
CA GLU A 52 25.17 7.97 -4.65
C GLU A 52 26.66 8.06 -5.02
N MET A 53 27.52 8.51 -4.09
CA MET A 53 28.98 8.52 -4.28
C MET A 53 29.52 7.08 -4.45
N GLU A 54 29.04 6.11 -3.69
CA GLU A 54 29.44 4.72 -3.81
C GLU A 54 29.03 4.11 -5.16
N ILE A 55 27.82 4.42 -5.62
CA ILE A 55 27.34 4.06 -6.95
C ILE A 55 28.25 4.66 -8.03
N ALA A 56 28.56 5.96 -7.93
CA ALA A 56 29.39 6.67 -8.90
C ALA A 56 30.83 6.13 -8.95
N GLN A 57 31.35 5.62 -7.83
CA GLN A 57 32.66 4.99 -7.73
C GLN A 57 32.67 3.53 -8.22
N GLY A 58 31.54 2.97 -8.62
CA GLY A 58 31.41 1.58 -9.00
C GLY A 58 31.65 0.59 -7.87
N LYS A 59 31.50 1.05 -6.61
CA LYS A 59 31.57 0.14 -5.46
C LYS A 59 30.35 -0.77 -5.54
N THR A 60 30.63 -2.02 -5.87
CA THR A 60 29.58 -3.01 -6.15
C THR A 60 28.76 -3.26 -4.90
N MET A 61 27.45 -2.99 -5.01
CA MET A 61 26.50 -3.46 -4.03
C MET A 61 26.57 -5.00 -3.94
N THR A 62 26.29 -5.55 -2.78
CA THR A 62 26.16 -6.99 -2.56
C THR A 62 25.27 -7.58 -3.67
N LYS A 63 25.79 -8.55 -4.40
CA LYS A 63 24.97 -9.20 -5.43
C LYS A 63 23.85 -9.98 -4.77
N ALA A 64 22.71 -10.07 -5.44
CA ALA A 64 21.57 -10.83 -4.92
C ALA A 64 21.91 -12.29 -4.60
N GLU A 65 22.89 -12.86 -5.33
CA GLU A 65 23.42 -14.21 -5.16
C GLU A 65 24.19 -14.40 -3.84
N ASP A 66 24.74 -13.32 -3.31
CA ASP A 66 25.52 -13.33 -2.06
C ASP A 66 24.64 -13.15 -0.80
N LEU A 67 23.34 -12.87 -0.98
CA LEU A 67 22.42 -12.68 0.12
C LEU A 67 22.04 -14.02 0.75
N GLN A 68 22.15 -14.08 2.07
CA GLN A 68 21.65 -15.24 2.80
C GLN A 68 20.14 -15.09 3.03
N PRO A 69 19.36 -16.18 2.94
CA PRO A 69 17.93 -16.13 3.21
C PRO A 69 17.68 -15.77 4.67
N VAL A 70 16.79 -14.80 4.91
CA VAL A 70 16.38 -14.36 6.25
C VAL A 70 15.20 -15.19 6.77
N LEU A 71 14.34 -15.65 5.86
CA LEU A 71 13.16 -16.45 6.16
C LEU A 71 13.05 -17.61 5.16
N LEU A 72 12.56 -18.74 5.64
CA LEU A 72 12.15 -19.84 4.77
C LEU A 72 10.73 -19.60 4.23
N PRO A 73 10.38 -20.13 3.04
CA PRO A 73 9.03 -20.00 2.49
C PRO A 73 7.92 -20.46 3.44
N GLU A 74 8.14 -21.53 4.18
CA GLU A 74 7.21 -22.09 5.16
C GLU A 74 6.96 -21.10 6.30
N GLN A 75 8.00 -20.45 6.81
CA GLN A 75 7.88 -19.44 7.86
C GLN A 75 7.08 -18.23 7.39
N LEU A 76 7.32 -17.77 6.14
CA LEU A 76 6.53 -16.68 5.58
C LEU A 76 5.06 -17.07 5.41
N TRP A 77 4.78 -18.32 5.02
CA TRP A 77 3.43 -18.85 4.94
C TRP A 77 2.73 -18.87 6.29
N GLU A 78 3.40 -19.34 7.34
CA GLU A 78 2.87 -19.33 8.71
C GLU A 78 2.56 -17.90 9.19
N MET A 79 3.46 -16.94 8.92
CA MET A 79 3.21 -15.53 9.22
C MET A 79 1.98 -15.01 8.50
N GLN A 80 1.78 -15.33 7.22
CA GLN A 80 0.60 -14.92 6.46
C GLN A 80 -0.68 -15.49 7.08
N GLN A 81 -0.68 -16.76 7.50
CA GLN A 81 -1.83 -17.37 8.17
C GLN A 81 -2.14 -16.68 9.50
N TYR A 82 -1.11 -16.32 10.27
CA TYR A 82 -1.29 -15.58 11.52
C TYR A 82 -1.87 -14.18 11.28
N VAL A 83 -1.36 -13.46 10.28
CA VAL A 83 -1.85 -12.12 9.90
C VAL A 83 -3.34 -12.15 9.53
N GLU A 84 -3.82 -13.19 8.87
CA GLU A 84 -5.24 -13.31 8.54
C GLU A 84 -6.15 -13.36 9.79
N GLN A 85 -5.64 -13.87 10.93
CA GLN A 85 -6.37 -13.99 12.19
C GLN A 85 -6.35 -12.71 13.04
N ILE A 86 -5.54 -11.70 12.66
CA ILE A 86 -5.45 -10.43 13.41
C ILE A 86 -6.81 -9.75 13.44
N TYR A 87 -7.21 -9.36 14.64
CA TYR A 87 -8.52 -8.78 14.90
C TYR A 87 -8.63 -7.34 14.40
N VAL A 88 -9.75 -7.03 13.75
CA VAL A 88 -10.11 -5.67 13.33
C VAL A 88 -11.44 -5.31 13.99
N HIS A 89 -11.43 -4.35 14.90
CA HIS A 89 -12.63 -3.89 15.57
C HIS A 89 -13.53 -3.13 14.60
N ASP A 90 -14.86 -3.21 14.78
CA ASP A 90 -15.86 -2.56 13.92
C ASP A 90 -15.62 -1.05 13.73
N HIS A 91 -15.18 -0.34 14.76
CA HIS A 91 -14.85 1.08 14.65
C HIS A 91 -13.66 1.34 13.71
N VAL A 92 -12.65 0.45 13.69
CA VAL A 92 -11.51 0.55 12.79
C VAL A 92 -11.95 0.21 11.36
N ALA A 93 -12.74 -0.85 11.19
CA ALA A 93 -13.32 -1.22 9.90
C ALA A 93 -14.18 -0.08 9.32
N LYS A 94 -15.03 0.55 10.15
CA LYS A 94 -15.83 1.72 9.79
C LYS A 94 -14.92 2.89 9.35
N TYR A 95 -13.86 3.18 10.10
CA TYR A 95 -12.90 4.24 9.77
C TYR A 95 -12.26 4.01 8.40
N ILE A 96 -11.80 2.79 8.11
CA ILE A 96 -11.28 2.43 6.78
C ILE A 96 -12.32 2.72 5.70
N VAL A 97 -13.57 2.27 5.88
CA VAL A 97 -14.66 2.50 4.91
C VAL A 97 -14.93 3.98 4.72
N GLN A 98 -14.95 4.78 5.80
CA GLN A 98 -15.15 6.22 5.72
C GLN A 98 -14.03 6.92 4.95
N LEU A 99 -12.76 6.55 5.16
CA LEU A 99 -11.64 7.05 4.36
C LEU A 99 -11.81 6.74 2.87
N MET A 100 -12.20 5.50 2.51
CA MET A 100 -12.44 5.12 1.12
C MET A 100 -13.62 5.85 0.50
N GLU A 101 -14.69 6.06 1.27
CA GLU A 101 -15.84 6.87 0.82
C GLU A 101 -15.45 8.34 0.61
N ALA A 102 -14.62 8.90 1.48
CA ALA A 102 -14.12 10.25 1.32
C ALA A 102 -13.34 10.42 0.01
N THR A 103 -12.53 9.43 -0.40
CA THR A 103 -11.88 9.47 -1.72
C THR A 103 -12.87 9.52 -2.88
N ARG A 104 -14.03 8.85 -2.76
CA ARG A 104 -15.06 8.80 -3.83
C ARG A 104 -15.94 10.06 -3.89
N LYS A 105 -15.99 10.81 -2.78
CA LYS A 105 -16.82 12.02 -2.64
C LYS A 105 -16.01 13.32 -2.75
N ASN A 106 -14.68 13.24 -2.79
CA ASN A 106 -13.82 14.42 -2.83
C ASN A 106 -13.96 15.19 -4.14
N ALA A 107 -14.03 16.53 -4.05
CA ALA A 107 -14.27 17.41 -5.18
C ALA A 107 -13.15 17.46 -6.23
N TYR A 108 -11.96 16.96 -5.91
CA TYR A 108 -10.78 16.92 -6.78
C TYR A 108 -10.51 15.55 -7.39
N ILE A 109 -11.25 14.52 -6.97
CA ILE A 109 -11.07 13.14 -7.41
C ILE A 109 -12.12 12.79 -8.46
N GLU A 110 -11.70 12.27 -9.61
CA GLU A 110 -12.56 11.70 -10.66
C GLU A 110 -12.84 10.23 -10.39
N LEU A 111 -11.79 9.46 -10.03
CA LEU A 111 -11.89 8.06 -9.66
C LEU A 111 -11.30 7.86 -8.25
N GLY A 112 -12.14 7.48 -7.30
CA GLY A 112 -11.74 7.15 -5.93
C GLY A 112 -11.44 5.65 -5.76
N VAL A 113 -11.02 5.27 -4.57
CA VAL A 113 -10.59 3.91 -4.24
C VAL A 113 -11.74 2.91 -4.35
N SER A 114 -11.53 1.83 -5.08
CA SER A 114 -12.48 0.72 -5.28
C SER A 114 -12.66 -0.12 -4.00
N PRO A 115 -13.72 -0.97 -3.91
CA PRO A 115 -13.85 -1.94 -2.82
C PRO A 115 -12.65 -2.89 -2.68
N ARG A 116 -11.92 -3.16 -3.78
CA ARG A 116 -10.68 -3.92 -3.74
C ARG A 116 -9.61 -3.20 -2.92
N GLY A 117 -9.50 -1.87 -3.04
CA GLY A 117 -8.61 -1.07 -2.22
C GLY A 117 -9.01 -1.07 -0.74
N THR A 118 -10.32 -1.12 -0.42
CA THR A 118 -10.79 -1.30 0.97
C THR A 118 -10.26 -2.62 1.57
N ILE A 119 -10.38 -3.73 0.82
CA ILE A 119 -9.86 -5.03 1.24
C ILE A 119 -8.33 -5.00 1.39
N ALA A 120 -7.62 -4.36 0.45
CA ALA A 120 -6.17 -4.20 0.51
C ALA A 120 -5.75 -3.43 1.77
N CYS A 121 -6.46 -2.35 2.12
CA CYS A 121 -6.20 -1.55 3.32
C CYS A 121 -6.37 -2.38 4.60
N VAL A 122 -7.45 -3.15 4.73
CA VAL A 122 -7.65 -4.04 5.88
C VAL A 122 -6.53 -5.06 6.00
N ARG A 123 -6.14 -5.70 4.90
CA ARG A 123 -5.06 -6.70 4.90
C ARG A 123 -3.72 -6.09 5.26
N LEU A 124 -3.40 -4.93 4.71
CA LEU A 124 -2.14 -4.25 5.01
C LEU A 124 -2.11 -3.75 6.46
N ALA A 125 -3.22 -3.22 6.99
CA ALA A 125 -3.32 -2.80 8.38
C ALA A 125 -3.10 -3.97 9.36
N LYS A 126 -3.62 -5.16 9.03
CA LYS A 126 -3.33 -6.38 9.79
C LYS A 126 -1.84 -6.74 9.76
N ALA A 127 -1.22 -6.72 8.57
CA ALA A 127 0.20 -6.98 8.43
C ALA A 127 1.05 -5.94 9.17
N TRP A 128 0.65 -4.67 9.13
CA TRP A 128 1.31 -3.59 9.86
C TRP A 128 1.23 -3.79 11.38
N ALA A 129 0.05 -4.14 11.91
CA ALA A 129 -0.15 -4.47 13.32
C ALA A 129 0.73 -5.66 13.75
N PHE A 130 0.84 -6.70 12.91
CA PHE A 130 1.73 -7.85 13.14
C PHE A 130 3.19 -7.43 13.25
N LEU A 131 3.67 -6.59 12.33
CA LEU A 131 5.05 -6.07 12.38
C LEU A 131 5.33 -5.23 13.63
N GLN A 132 4.29 -4.62 14.21
CA GLN A 132 4.35 -3.91 15.49
C GLN A 132 4.16 -4.83 16.72
N GLY A 133 4.14 -6.15 16.52
CA GLY A 133 4.00 -7.14 17.60
C GLY A 133 2.59 -7.23 18.20
N ARG A 134 1.56 -6.80 17.48
CA ARG A 134 0.18 -6.78 17.97
C ARG A 134 -0.70 -7.79 17.21
N ASN A 135 -1.71 -8.33 17.89
CA ASN A 135 -2.72 -9.22 17.31
C ASN A 135 -4.06 -8.51 17.04
N TYR A 136 -4.07 -7.19 17.05
CA TYR A 136 -5.21 -6.33 16.71
C TYR A 136 -4.76 -5.05 16.01
N VAL A 137 -5.62 -4.53 15.15
CA VAL A 137 -5.41 -3.29 14.40
C VAL A 137 -5.90 -2.09 15.21
N ILE A 138 -5.11 -1.01 15.20
CA ILE A 138 -5.50 0.30 15.75
C ILE A 138 -5.67 1.34 14.62
N PRO A 139 -6.36 2.47 14.87
CA PRO A 139 -6.55 3.51 13.85
C PRO A 139 -5.25 4.09 13.29
N ASP A 140 -4.18 4.14 14.11
CA ASP A 140 -2.87 4.62 13.67
C ASP A 140 -2.28 3.74 12.55
N ASP A 141 -2.45 2.42 12.65
CA ASP A 141 -2.02 1.49 11.59
C ASP A 141 -2.63 1.84 10.24
N VAL A 142 -3.92 2.21 10.25
CA VAL A 142 -4.64 2.62 9.04
C VAL A 142 -4.07 3.93 8.49
N THR A 143 -3.82 4.90 9.38
CA THR A 143 -3.27 6.21 9.00
C THR A 143 -1.89 6.05 8.33
N ASP A 144 -1.03 5.21 8.91
CA ASP A 144 0.35 5.00 8.42
C ASP A 144 0.39 4.42 7.01
N ILE A 145 -0.55 3.51 6.67
CA ILE A 145 -0.52 2.78 5.40
C ILE A 145 -1.49 3.32 4.35
N PHE A 146 -2.38 4.25 4.70
CA PHE A 146 -3.48 4.68 3.83
C PHE A 146 -3.00 5.24 2.49
N ALA A 147 -1.97 6.09 2.52
CA ALA A 147 -1.43 6.70 1.30
C ALA A 147 -0.86 5.63 0.34
N ASP A 148 -0.14 4.64 0.86
CA ASP A 148 0.47 3.58 0.05
C ASP A 148 -0.57 2.65 -0.60
N VAL A 149 -1.74 2.51 0.04
CA VAL A 149 -2.87 1.77 -0.53
C VAL A 149 -3.65 2.61 -1.53
N ALA A 150 -3.83 3.91 -1.27
CA ALA A 150 -4.79 4.75 -2.00
C ALA A 150 -4.17 5.45 -3.23
N LYS A 151 -2.92 5.92 -3.15
CA LYS A 151 -2.33 6.85 -4.14
C LYS A 151 -2.36 6.34 -5.58
N HIS A 152 -2.14 5.05 -5.82
CA HIS A 152 -2.13 4.48 -7.17
C HIS A 152 -3.51 4.09 -7.70
N ARG A 153 -4.56 4.30 -6.89
CA ARG A 153 -5.98 4.02 -7.20
C ARG A 153 -6.80 5.27 -7.45
N ILE A 154 -6.19 6.45 -7.25
CA ILE A 154 -6.87 7.73 -7.35
C ILE A 154 -6.50 8.41 -8.68
N VAL A 155 -7.53 8.87 -9.39
CA VAL A 155 -7.38 9.73 -10.55
C VAL A 155 -7.93 11.11 -10.20
N LEU A 156 -7.09 12.13 -10.36
CA LEU A 156 -7.50 13.52 -10.14
C LEU A 156 -8.21 14.08 -11.37
N ASN A 157 -9.27 14.87 -11.14
CA ASN A 157 -10.04 15.51 -12.19
C ASN A 157 -9.34 16.78 -12.74
N THR A 158 -9.94 17.38 -13.77
CA THR A 158 -9.42 18.59 -14.42
C THR A 158 -9.32 19.77 -13.47
N LYS A 159 -10.26 19.92 -12.51
CA LYS A 159 -10.22 21.00 -11.51
C LYS A 159 -8.97 20.90 -10.63
N ALA A 160 -8.63 19.70 -10.20
CA ALA A 160 -7.41 19.45 -9.41
C ALA A 160 -6.14 19.79 -10.21
N ARG A 161 -6.09 19.43 -11.50
CA ARG A 161 -4.94 19.73 -12.39
C ARG A 161 -4.75 21.23 -12.57
N ILE A 162 -5.82 21.99 -12.81
CA ILE A 162 -5.77 23.46 -12.91
C ILE A 162 -5.32 24.09 -11.59
N GLY A 163 -5.80 23.57 -10.47
CA GLY A 163 -5.45 24.05 -9.13
C GLY A 163 -4.09 23.54 -8.61
N HIS A 164 -3.32 22.79 -9.41
CA HIS A 164 -2.05 22.17 -9.00
C HIS A 164 -2.16 21.31 -7.73
N VAL A 165 -3.36 20.74 -7.48
CA VAL A 165 -3.60 19.83 -6.36
C VAL A 165 -2.93 18.50 -6.64
N THR A 166 -2.22 17.94 -5.66
CA THR A 166 -1.55 16.64 -5.78
C THR A 166 -2.36 15.54 -5.10
N VAL A 167 -2.13 14.28 -5.49
CA VAL A 167 -2.75 13.12 -4.82
C VAL A 167 -2.38 13.08 -3.35
N ASP A 168 -1.10 13.32 -3.02
CA ASP A 168 -0.63 13.28 -1.63
C ASP A 168 -1.31 14.34 -0.77
N ALA A 169 -1.43 15.59 -1.26
CA ALA A 169 -2.15 16.66 -0.55
C ALA A 169 -3.62 16.30 -0.32
N THR A 170 -4.29 15.74 -1.34
CA THR A 170 -5.68 15.31 -1.23
C THR A 170 -5.87 14.17 -0.22
N LEU A 171 -4.94 13.21 -0.18
CA LEU A 171 -4.98 12.12 0.79
C LEU A 171 -4.75 12.62 2.22
N GLN A 172 -3.86 13.58 2.43
CA GLN A 172 -3.63 14.20 3.73
C GLN A 172 -4.86 14.99 4.21
N GLU A 173 -5.52 15.74 3.32
CA GLU A 173 -6.80 16.41 3.62
C GLU A 173 -7.85 15.40 4.06
N ILE A 174 -8.05 14.31 3.30
CA ILE A 174 -8.99 13.25 3.65
C ILE A 174 -8.70 12.64 5.03
N LEU A 175 -7.42 12.39 5.35
CA LEU A 175 -7.02 11.87 6.66
C LEU A 175 -7.32 12.85 7.79
N SER A 176 -7.24 14.16 7.53
CA SER A 176 -7.55 15.19 8.54
C SER A 176 -9.05 15.40 8.73
N ASP A 177 -9.85 15.21 7.68
CA ASP A 177 -11.29 15.47 7.69
C ASP A 177 -12.12 14.31 8.21
N VAL A 178 -11.61 13.09 8.11
CA VAL A 178 -12.31 11.90 8.60
C VAL A 178 -11.96 11.65 10.06
N ASP A 179 -12.97 11.69 10.92
CA ASP A 179 -12.81 11.49 12.36
C ASP A 179 -12.13 10.13 12.66
N LYS A 180 -10.94 10.21 13.23
CA LYS A 180 -10.18 9.04 13.67
C LYS A 180 -10.79 8.54 14.99
N PRO A 181 -11.21 7.26 15.08
CA PRO A 181 -11.77 6.73 16.32
C PRO A 181 -10.71 6.71 17.41
N THR A 182 -11.09 7.17 18.60
CA THR A 182 -10.21 7.13 19.78
C THR A 182 -10.06 5.68 20.26
N THR A 183 -8.84 5.23 20.46
CA THR A 183 -8.48 3.85 20.83
C THR A 183 -8.97 3.45 22.22
N TYR A 184 -9.49 4.38 23.06
CA TYR A 184 -9.91 4.14 24.43
C TYR A 184 -11.21 4.87 24.79
N LYS A 185 -12.35 4.21 24.62
CA LYS A 185 -13.30 4.19 25.72
C LYS A 185 -13.06 2.89 26.48
N ARG A 186 -12.33 2.97 27.60
CA ARG A 186 -12.31 1.93 28.61
C ARG A 186 -13.73 1.42 28.81
N LEU A 187 -13.99 0.17 28.50
CA LEU A 187 -15.13 -0.55 29.03
C LEU A 187 -14.92 -0.58 30.56
N ARG A 188 -15.43 0.43 31.26
CA ARG A 188 -15.79 0.37 32.66
C ARG A 188 -17.30 0.14 32.67
N GLY A 189 -17.65 -1.08 32.94
CA GLY A 189 -18.97 -1.58 33.19
C GLY A 189 -18.78 -2.96 33.79
#